data_294283400d0c19c0a35c353ff39ab9ac
#
_entry.id   294283400d0c19c0a35c353ff39ab9ac
#
_cell.length_a   1.000
_cell.length_b   1.000
_cell.length_c   1.000
_cell.angle_alpha   90.00
_cell.angle_beta   90.00
_cell.angle_gamma   90.00
#
_symmetry.space_group_name_H-M   'P 1'
#
loop_
_entity.id
_entity.type
_entity.pdbx_description
1 polymer ?
#
loop_
_entity_poly.entity_id
_entity_poly.type
_entity_poly.pdbx_seq_one_letter_code
_entity_poly.pdbx_strand_id
1 'polypeptide(L)'
;MKIYLKRTNQAVRFEATNERGHTVSIEGSKDIGGEDSAPSPTELLLMSQAGCTAIDVVELLRKMRQPLEHLEIETEGFRAQDQVPKVFTHIH
;
A
#
# COMPACT_ATOMS: atom_id res chain seq x y z
N MET A 1 -14.80 4.94 -10.24
CA MET A 1 -13.36 4.92 -9.92
C MET A 1 -12.62 4.06 -10.94
N LYS A 2 -11.65 4.64 -11.62
CA LYS A 2 -10.91 3.92 -12.66
C LYS A 2 -9.41 3.99 -12.40
N ILE A 3 -8.73 2.90 -12.65
CA ILE A 3 -7.27 2.81 -12.55
C ILE A 3 -6.72 2.36 -13.90
N TYR A 4 -5.69 3.03 -14.35
CA TYR A 4 -4.97 2.68 -15.57
C TYR A 4 -3.59 2.14 -15.19
N LEU A 5 -3.24 0.98 -15.70
CA LEU A 5 -1.96 0.33 -15.41
C LEU A 5 -1.16 0.21 -16.71
N LYS A 6 0.10 0.62 -16.66
CA LYS A 6 0.98 0.60 -17.80
C LYS A 6 2.31 -0.05 -17.44
N ARG A 7 2.80 -0.95 -18.30
CA ARG A 7 4.13 -1.54 -18.14
C ARG A 7 5.19 -0.50 -18.48
N THR A 8 6.19 -0.33 -17.63
CA THR A 8 7.19 0.74 -17.80
C THR A 8 8.61 0.24 -18.06
N ASN A 9 8.84 -1.09 -18.09
CA ASN A 9 10.12 -1.63 -18.52
C ASN A 9 9.89 -2.93 -19.30
N GLN A 10 10.94 -3.64 -19.63
CA GLN A 10 10.84 -4.89 -20.38
C GLN A 10 10.65 -6.09 -19.47
N ALA A 11 10.40 -5.87 -18.21
CA ALA A 11 10.21 -6.93 -17.22
C ALA A 11 8.87 -6.77 -16.51
N VAL A 12 8.86 -6.65 -15.19
CA VAL A 12 7.64 -6.68 -14.38
C VAL A 12 7.45 -5.40 -13.57
N ARG A 13 7.78 -4.26 -14.17
CA ARG A 13 7.55 -2.98 -13.54
C ARG A 13 6.39 -2.26 -14.23
N PHE A 14 5.51 -1.69 -13.41
CA PHE A 14 4.29 -1.04 -13.89
C PHE A 14 4.07 0.28 -13.18
N GLU A 15 3.27 1.12 -13.79
CA GLU A 15 2.85 2.38 -13.21
C GLU A 15 1.34 2.44 -13.23
N ALA A 16 0.74 2.65 -12.07
CA ALA A 16 -0.71 2.76 -11.93
C ALA A 16 -1.10 4.21 -11.74
N THR A 17 -2.14 4.64 -12.43
CA THR A 17 -2.60 6.03 -12.39
C THR A 17 -4.11 6.06 -12.14
N ASN A 18 -4.56 6.94 -11.26
CA ASN A 18 -5.98 7.14 -11.03
C ASN A 18 -6.53 8.22 -11.96
N GLU A 19 -7.82 8.50 -11.87
CA GLU A 19 -8.48 9.47 -12.74
C GLU A 19 -7.98 10.90 -12.54
N ARG A 20 -7.39 11.19 -11.38
CA ARG A 20 -6.88 12.53 -11.07
C ARG A 20 -5.40 12.71 -11.36
N GLY A 21 -4.76 11.69 -11.95
CA GLY A 21 -3.37 11.79 -12.35
C GLY A 21 -2.34 11.41 -11.28
N HIS A 22 -2.77 10.90 -10.14
CA HIS A 22 -1.83 10.40 -9.14
C HIS A 22 -1.27 9.06 -9.59
N THR A 23 0.03 8.87 -9.41
CA THR A 23 0.75 7.72 -9.95
C THR A 23 1.48 6.95 -8.86
N VAL A 24 1.43 5.62 -8.97
CA VAL A 24 2.14 4.72 -8.06
C VAL A 24 2.87 3.68 -8.89
N SER A 25 4.14 3.42 -8.57
CA SER A 25 4.93 2.39 -9.23
C SER A 25 4.75 1.06 -8.50
N ILE A 26 4.69 -0.01 -9.27
CA ILE A 26 4.50 -1.37 -8.78
C ILE A 26 5.49 -2.28 -9.50
N GLU A 27 6.08 -3.24 -8.77
CA GLU A 27 7.02 -4.15 -9.40
C GLU A 27 6.89 -5.55 -8.84
N GLY A 28 7.07 -6.56 -9.69
CA GLY A 28 7.13 -7.94 -9.26
C GLY A 28 8.44 -8.25 -8.55
N SER A 29 8.49 -9.38 -7.87
CA SER A 29 9.66 -9.78 -7.07
C SER A 29 10.87 -10.12 -7.95
N LYS A 30 12.04 -10.19 -7.32
CA LYS A 30 13.30 -10.45 -8.02
C LYS A 30 13.32 -11.82 -8.72
N ASP A 31 12.65 -12.80 -8.16
CA ASP A 31 12.61 -14.15 -8.75
C ASP A 31 11.84 -14.21 -10.06
N ILE A 32 11.02 -13.20 -10.38
CA ILE A 32 10.32 -13.12 -11.66
C ILE A 32 10.77 -11.95 -12.52
N GLY A 33 11.91 -11.37 -12.21
CA GLY A 33 12.53 -10.32 -13.01
C GLY A 33 12.46 -8.92 -12.45
N GLY A 34 12.01 -8.75 -11.22
CA GLY A 34 11.98 -7.45 -10.57
C GLY A 34 13.37 -6.98 -10.16
N GLU A 35 13.54 -5.68 -10.05
CA GLU A 35 14.80 -5.04 -9.69
C GLU A 35 14.77 -4.41 -8.31
N ASP A 36 13.70 -4.64 -7.54
CA ASP A 36 13.52 -4.05 -6.22
C ASP A 36 13.53 -2.52 -6.27
N SER A 37 12.92 -1.96 -7.31
CA SER A 37 12.87 -0.50 -7.51
C SER A 37 11.50 0.11 -7.19
N ALA A 38 10.52 -0.72 -6.82
CA ALA A 38 9.19 -0.28 -6.45
C ALA A 38 8.53 -1.35 -5.59
N PRO A 39 7.51 -0.99 -4.80
CA PRO A 39 6.83 -1.97 -3.96
C PRO A 39 6.06 -2.98 -4.79
N SER A 40 5.88 -4.17 -4.22
CA SER A 40 5.07 -5.22 -4.81
C SER A 40 3.58 -4.91 -4.65
N PRO A 41 2.71 -5.58 -5.43
CA PRO A 41 1.26 -5.41 -5.25
C PRO A 41 0.79 -5.74 -3.83
N THR A 42 1.35 -6.79 -3.21
CA THR A 42 0.99 -7.16 -1.84
C THR A 42 1.39 -6.06 -0.85
N GLU A 43 2.59 -5.50 -1.01
CA GLU A 43 3.03 -4.39 -0.17
C GLU A 43 2.13 -3.18 -0.32
N LEU A 44 1.69 -2.88 -1.53
CA LEU A 44 0.75 -1.78 -1.78
C LEU A 44 -0.60 -2.02 -1.13
N LEU A 45 -1.05 -3.27 -1.09
CA LEU A 45 -2.27 -3.62 -0.38
C LEU A 45 -2.14 -3.33 1.11
N LEU A 46 -1.00 -3.69 1.70
CA LEU A 46 -0.72 -3.39 3.11
C LEU A 46 -0.62 -1.89 3.36
N MET A 47 0.01 -1.15 2.45
CA MET A 47 0.10 0.30 2.53
C MET A 47 -1.29 0.94 2.47
N SER A 48 -2.16 0.44 1.60
CA SER A 48 -3.53 0.93 1.47
C SER A 48 -4.32 0.71 2.76
N GLN A 49 -4.15 -0.45 3.36
CA GLN A 49 -4.84 -0.80 4.60
C GLN A 49 -4.38 0.10 5.75
N ALA A 50 -3.07 0.30 5.86
CA ALA A 50 -2.51 1.20 6.86
C ALA A 50 -3.00 2.62 6.65
N GLY A 51 -3.06 3.07 5.40
CA GLY A 51 -3.56 4.41 5.06
C GLY A 51 -5.02 4.60 5.45
N CYS A 52 -5.86 3.63 5.17
CA CYS A 52 -7.28 3.69 5.57
C CYS A 52 -7.43 3.79 7.08
N THR A 53 -6.67 2.98 7.81
CA THR A 53 -6.70 3.01 9.28
C THR A 53 -6.25 4.36 9.81
N ALA A 54 -5.16 4.90 9.27
CA ALA A 54 -4.62 6.18 9.70
C ALA A 54 -5.63 7.33 9.47
N ILE A 55 -6.25 7.34 8.31
CA ILE A 55 -7.25 8.36 7.97
C ILE A 55 -8.43 8.28 8.92
N ASP A 56 -8.90 7.07 9.21
CA ASP A 56 -10.03 6.87 10.13
C ASP A 56 -9.70 7.36 11.54
N VAL A 57 -8.49 7.09 12.02
CA VAL A 57 -8.05 7.55 13.34
C VAL A 57 -8.01 9.08 13.39
N VAL A 58 -7.41 9.70 12.37
CA VAL A 58 -7.33 11.17 12.30
C VAL A 58 -8.72 11.79 12.29
N GLU A 59 -9.65 11.24 11.47
CA GLU A 59 -11.01 11.75 11.37
C GLU A 59 -11.78 11.59 12.68
N LEU A 60 -11.62 10.43 13.34
CA LEU A 60 -12.29 10.19 14.62
C LEU A 60 -11.83 11.19 15.68
N LEU A 61 -10.50 11.38 15.80
CA LEU A 61 -9.96 12.31 16.80
C LEU A 61 -10.35 13.75 16.49
N ARG A 62 -10.43 14.12 15.22
CA ARG A 62 -10.90 15.45 14.83
C ARG A 62 -12.34 15.67 15.26
N LYS A 63 -13.22 14.69 15.05
CA LYS A 63 -14.62 14.77 15.48
C LYS A 63 -14.76 14.86 16.98
N MET A 64 -13.87 14.20 17.71
CA MET A 64 -13.86 14.24 19.19
C MET A 64 -13.12 15.44 19.73
N ARG A 65 -12.61 16.32 18.87
CA ARG A 65 -11.83 17.51 19.23
C ARG A 65 -10.62 17.18 20.10
N GLN A 66 -10.00 16.03 19.82
CA GLN A 66 -8.78 15.62 20.50
C GLN A 66 -7.57 15.95 19.63
N PRO A 67 -6.52 16.53 20.22
CA PRO A 67 -5.34 16.83 19.45
C PRO A 67 -4.60 15.55 19.02
N LEU A 68 -4.06 15.59 17.82
CA LEU A 68 -3.21 14.51 17.32
C LEU A 68 -1.99 15.14 16.70
N GLU A 69 -0.84 14.95 17.33
CA GLU A 69 0.42 15.51 16.84
C GLU A 69 1.20 14.52 15.99
N HIS A 70 1.06 13.22 16.28
CA HIS A 70 1.84 12.21 15.61
C HIS A 70 1.09 10.88 15.56
N LEU A 71 1.18 10.19 14.42
CA LEU A 71 0.58 8.88 14.24
C LEU A 71 1.48 8.03 13.34
N GLU A 72 1.82 6.85 13.80
CA GLU A 72 2.53 5.87 13.00
C GLU A 72 1.79 4.55 13.06
N ILE A 73 1.78 3.83 11.94
CA ILE A 73 1.15 2.52 11.84
C ILE A 73 2.14 1.56 11.20
N GLU A 74 2.36 0.43 11.86
CA GLU A 74 3.15 -0.66 11.31
C GLU A 74 2.21 -1.81 10.98
N THR A 75 2.33 -2.33 9.77
CA THR A 75 1.47 -3.41 9.28
C THR A 75 2.36 -4.53 8.77
N GLU A 76 2.10 -5.75 9.23
CA GLU A 76 2.83 -6.93 8.77
C GLU A 76 1.88 -7.87 8.07
N GLY A 77 2.34 -8.40 6.93
CA GLY A 77 1.63 -9.43 6.20
C GLY A 77 2.48 -10.67 6.10
N PHE A 78 1.86 -11.83 6.28
CA PHE A 78 2.54 -13.10 6.16
C PHE A 78 1.88 -13.92 5.07
N ARG A 79 2.71 -14.55 4.22
CA ARG A 79 2.23 -15.51 3.24
C ARG A 79 2.45 -16.91 3.76
N ALA A 80 1.36 -17.64 3.96
CA ALA A 80 1.46 -19.08 4.04
C ALA A 80 1.49 -19.60 2.60
N GLN A 81 1.98 -20.82 2.41
CA GLN A 81 2.01 -21.42 1.07
C GLN A 81 0.62 -21.40 0.44
N ASP A 82 0.54 -20.86 -0.78
CA ASP A 82 -0.68 -20.85 -1.59
C ASP A 82 -1.89 -20.21 -0.94
N GLN A 83 -1.70 -19.31 0.03
CA GLN A 83 -2.78 -18.67 0.73
C GLN A 83 -2.68 -17.15 0.68
N VAL A 84 -3.82 -16.52 0.94
CA VAL A 84 -3.89 -15.06 1.06
C VAL A 84 -3.09 -14.65 2.29
N PRO A 85 -2.28 -13.58 2.20
CA PRO A 85 -1.53 -13.10 3.37
C PRO A 85 -2.43 -12.71 4.53
N LYS A 86 -2.00 -13.05 5.74
CA LYS A 86 -2.63 -12.54 6.95
C LYS A 86 -1.99 -11.20 7.27
N VAL A 87 -2.81 -10.28 7.72
CA VAL A 87 -2.37 -8.92 7.99
C VAL A 87 -2.57 -8.59 9.46
N PHE A 88 -1.51 -8.07 10.09
CA PHE A 88 -1.57 -7.57 11.46
C PHE A 88 -1.22 -6.09 11.46
N THR A 89 -1.98 -5.30 12.19
CA THR A 89 -1.76 -3.86 12.26
C THR A 89 -1.45 -3.45 13.68
N HIS A 90 -0.37 -2.67 13.85
CA HIS A 90 0.02 -2.09 15.13
C HIS A 90 -0.04 -0.57 15.00
N ILE A 91 -0.65 0.06 15.98
CA ILE A 91 -0.77 1.52 16.03
C ILE A 91 0.11 2.03 17.16
N HIS A 92 0.97 2.98 16.83
CA HIS A 92 1.90 3.57 17.79
C HIS A 92 1.59 5.03 18.04
#